data_032990767612da7a2b088816937aef3f
#
_entry.id   032990767612da7a2b088816937aef3f
#
_cell.length_a   1.000
_cell.length_b   1.000
_cell.length_c   1.000
_cell.angle_alpha   90.00
_cell.angle_beta   90.00
_cell.angle_gamma   90.00
#
_symmetry.space_group_name_H-M   'P 1'
#
loop_
_entity.id
_entity.type
_entity.pdbx_description
1 polymer ?
#
loop_
_entity_poly.entity_id
_entity_poly.type
_entity_poly.pdbx_seq_one_letter_code
_entity_poly.pdbx_strand_id
1 'polypeptide(L)'
;MKTVLTIDGSKFRINGVLTYREIENCPKERHGMLMNQRMIQGVFDDAEDVKRFNRFGRTFDAEKNTEDLIRALPEWYAYGLRAITIGFQGGGPCFTMNSMTINNNPYSPDGRSIDPAYLNRMKKIIDAADEIGMVVIVSCFYGPQSRFLKDDRAVMEATKTTANWLRDQKFTNVIIEIANEHDIEPYKVHPILFNDSGIVELIEIARRESGGMPVGCSSTGAYFLPDIPNASD
;
A
#
# COMPACT_ATOMS: atom_id res chain seq x y z
N MET A 1 20.14 -9.05 0.39
CA MET A 1 20.29 -8.55 1.80
C MET A 1 18.88 -8.40 2.32
N LYS A 2 18.59 -8.74 3.55
CA LYS A 2 17.24 -8.54 4.07
C LYS A 2 17.13 -7.13 4.64
N THR A 3 16.16 -6.37 4.14
CA THR A 3 15.89 -5.00 4.58
C THR A 3 14.99 -5.04 5.80
N VAL A 4 15.45 -4.52 6.92
CA VAL A 4 14.70 -4.46 8.18
C VAL A 4 14.36 -3.00 8.46
N LEU A 5 13.06 -2.70 8.41
CA LEU A 5 12.52 -1.41 8.82
C LEU A 5 12.28 -1.40 10.33
N THR A 6 12.70 -0.31 10.98
CA THR A 6 12.32 0.00 12.37
C THR A 6 11.94 1.46 12.49
N ILE A 7 11.05 1.77 13.43
CA ILE A 7 10.61 3.13 13.75
C ILE A 7 11.11 3.46 15.16
N ASP A 8 11.72 4.63 15.31
CA ASP A 8 12.27 5.14 16.56
C ASP A 8 11.72 6.54 16.78
N GLY A 9 10.62 6.63 17.56
CA GLY A 9 9.81 7.83 17.66
C GLY A 9 9.24 8.24 16.29
N SER A 10 9.62 9.41 15.79
CA SER A 10 9.21 9.91 14.47
C SER A 10 10.25 9.61 13.36
N LYS A 11 11.18 8.71 13.58
CA LYS A 11 12.32 8.46 12.69
C LYS A 11 12.34 7.04 12.17
N PHE A 12 12.54 6.89 10.88
CA PHE A 12 12.69 5.60 10.21
C PHE A 12 14.17 5.18 10.15
N ARG A 13 14.40 3.89 10.41
CA ARG A 13 15.70 3.25 10.25
C ARG A 13 15.57 2.06 9.31
N ILE A 14 16.52 1.93 8.41
CA ILE A 14 16.69 0.74 7.58
C ILE A 14 17.98 0.07 8.02
N ASN A 15 17.89 -1.21 8.41
CA ASN A 15 19.02 -1.99 8.93
C ASN A 15 19.74 -1.29 10.10
N GLY A 16 18.97 -0.65 10.99
CA GLY A 16 19.48 0.06 12.17
C GLY A 16 20.04 1.46 11.89
N VAL A 17 20.17 1.87 10.64
CA VAL A 17 20.69 3.19 10.25
C VAL A 17 19.53 4.13 9.93
N LEU A 18 19.57 5.36 10.46
CA LEU A 18 18.61 6.40 10.07
C LEU A 18 18.65 6.60 8.55
N THR A 19 17.49 6.58 7.91
CA THR A 19 17.38 6.88 6.48
C THR A 19 18.04 8.23 6.16
N TYR A 20 18.67 8.32 5.01
CA TYR A 20 19.41 9.50 4.51
C TYR A 20 20.67 9.90 5.29
N ARG A 21 21.03 9.20 6.37
CA ARG A 21 22.29 9.46 7.08
C ARG A 21 23.51 9.07 6.23
N GLU A 22 23.33 8.11 5.34
CA GLU A 22 24.34 7.61 4.42
C GLU A 22 24.59 8.53 3.21
N ILE A 23 23.71 9.51 2.98
CA ILE A 23 23.81 10.43 1.84
C ILE A 23 24.71 11.61 2.23
N GLU A 24 25.81 11.76 1.49
CA GLU A 24 26.75 12.86 1.68
C GLU A 24 26.04 14.21 1.51
N ASN A 25 26.33 15.15 2.43
CA ASN A 25 25.75 16.49 2.47
C ASN A 25 24.21 16.55 2.69
N CYS A 26 23.57 15.44 3.07
CA CYS A 26 22.15 15.48 3.44
C CYS A 26 21.99 16.24 4.77
N PRO A 27 21.12 17.25 4.84
CA PRO A 27 20.85 17.97 6.08
C PRO A 27 20.36 17.03 7.20
N LYS A 28 20.87 17.21 8.42
CA LYS A 28 20.60 16.32 9.57
C LYS A 28 19.11 16.23 9.91
N GLU A 29 18.37 17.30 9.73
CA GLU A 29 16.92 17.36 9.95
C GLU A 29 16.13 16.44 9.03
N ARG A 30 16.71 16.01 7.91
CA ARG A 30 16.12 15.05 6.98
C ARG A 30 16.44 13.60 7.31
N HIS A 31 17.40 13.37 8.23
CA HIS A 31 17.73 12.01 8.63
C HIS A 31 16.55 11.37 9.38
N GLY A 32 16.21 10.17 9.00
CA GLY A 32 15.05 9.43 9.52
C GLY A 32 13.72 9.74 8.86
N MET A 33 13.68 10.57 7.81
CA MET A 33 12.47 10.71 6.98
C MET A 33 12.33 9.47 6.06
N LEU A 34 11.12 9.19 5.58
CA LEU A 34 10.87 8.13 4.62
C LEU A 34 10.21 8.71 3.36
N MET A 35 11.04 9.20 2.44
CA MET A 35 10.54 9.69 1.15
C MET A 35 9.98 8.53 0.34
N ASN A 36 8.71 8.64 -0.04
CA ASN A 36 8.02 7.62 -0.80
C ASN A 36 7.30 8.22 -2.01
N GLN A 37 7.00 7.36 -2.97
CA GLN A 37 6.20 7.65 -4.15
C GLN A 37 5.03 6.69 -4.22
N ARG A 38 3.85 7.22 -4.54
CA ARG A 38 2.66 6.37 -4.74
C ARG A 38 2.68 5.74 -6.12
N MET A 39 2.89 4.43 -6.15
CA MET A 39 2.85 3.56 -7.34
C MET A 39 1.67 2.60 -7.23
N ILE A 40 0.52 3.14 -6.83
CA ILE A 40 -0.68 2.38 -6.42
C ILE A 40 -1.11 1.31 -7.44
N GLN A 41 -0.78 1.50 -8.71
CA GLN A 41 -1.15 0.62 -9.81
C GLN A 41 -0.10 -0.47 -10.11
N GLY A 42 0.89 -0.66 -9.24
CA GLY A 42 1.99 -1.60 -9.49
C GLY A 42 1.56 -3.05 -9.64
N VAL A 43 0.46 -3.45 -9.02
CA VAL A 43 -0.13 -4.80 -9.12
C VAL A 43 -1.47 -4.82 -9.84
N PHE A 44 -1.88 -3.68 -10.40
CA PHE A 44 -3.14 -3.49 -11.10
C PHE A 44 -3.38 -4.51 -12.19
N ASP A 45 -4.62 -4.95 -12.32
CA ASP A 45 -5.11 -5.75 -13.44
C ASP A 45 -6.47 -5.25 -13.89
N ASP A 46 -6.79 -5.41 -15.16
CA ASP A 46 -8.11 -5.20 -15.72
C ASP A 46 -8.55 -6.47 -16.46
N ALA A 47 -8.96 -7.46 -15.67
CA ALA A 47 -9.42 -8.73 -16.21
C ALA A 47 -10.75 -8.63 -16.98
N GLU A 48 -11.53 -7.55 -16.77
CA GLU A 48 -12.79 -7.33 -17.46
C GLU A 48 -12.59 -6.90 -18.92
N ASP A 49 -11.60 -6.04 -19.18
CA ASP A 49 -11.32 -5.56 -20.54
C ASP A 49 -9.86 -5.13 -20.71
N VAL A 50 -9.01 -6.08 -21.02
CA VAL A 50 -7.58 -5.85 -21.30
C VAL A 50 -7.32 -4.86 -22.44
N LYS A 51 -8.32 -4.62 -23.31
CA LYS A 51 -8.21 -3.67 -24.44
C LYS A 51 -8.53 -2.24 -24.06
N ARG A 52 -9.11 -2.01 -22.87
CA ARG A 52 -9.51 -0.70 -22.36
C ARG A 52 -8.41 0.35 -22.45
N PHE A 53 -7.15 -0.09 -22.29
CA PHE A 53 -5.97 0.77 -22.29
C PHE A 53 -5.22 0.84 -23.63
N ASN A 54 -5.74 0.23 -24.72
CA ASN A 54 -5.09 0.23 -26.04
C ASN A 54 -4.84 1.64 -26.58
N ARG A 55 -5.62 2.64 -26.15
CA ARG A 55 -5.42 4.05 -26.50
C ARG A 55 -4.07 4.63 -26.10
N PHE A 56 -3.34 3.94 -25.21
CA PHE A 56 -1.97 4.31 -24.83
C PHE A 56 -0.91 3.66 -25.74
N GLY A 57 -1.31 3.13 -26.90
CA GLY A 57 -0.42 2.61 -27.92
C GLY A 57 0.07 1.17 -27.69
N ARG A 58 -0.45 0.50 -26.66
CA ARG A 58 -0.11 -0.90 -26.34
C ARG A 58 -1.26 -1.60 -25.61
N THR A 59 -1.34 -2.91 -25.74
CA THR A 59 -2.21 -3.74 -24.90
C THR A 59 -1.66 -3.76 -23.49
N PHE A 60 -2.52 -3.62 -22.50
CA PHE A 60 -2.14 -3.73 -21.10
C PHE A 60 -1.81 -5.19 -20.75
N ASP A 61 -0.75 -5.35 -19.99
CA ASP A 61 -0.26 -6.63 -19.47
C ASP A 61 0.15 -6.40 -18.01
N ALA A 62 -0.56 -7.02 -17.08
CA ALA A 62 -0.38 -6.82 -15.65
C ALA A 62 0.99 -7.30 -15.15
N GLU A 63 1.49 -8.42 -15.67
CA GLU A 63 2.82 -8.93 -15.30
C GLU A 63 3.93 -7.99 -15.80
N LYS A 64 3.82 -7.56 -17.07
CA LYS A 64 4.76 -6.60 -17.62
C LYS A 64 4.72 -5.26 -16.91
N ASN A 65 3.55 -4.78 -16.50
CA ASN A 65 3.43 -3.56 -15.69
C ASN A 65 4.21 -3.68 -14.38
N THR A 66 4.07 -4.80 -13.69
CA THR A 66 4.82 -5.10 -12.46
C THR A 66 6.33 -5.18 -12.72
N GLU A 67 6.74 -5.86 -13.79
CA GLU A 67 8.15 -5.98 -14.18
C GLU A 67 8.79 -4.63 -14.54
N ASP A 68 8.06 -3.78 -15.26
CA ASP A 68 8.52 -2.42 -15.62
C ASP A 68 8.72 -1.57 -14.35
N LEU A 69 7.83 -1.67 -13.35
CA LEU A 69 7.98 -1.03 -12.06
C LEU A 69 9.23 -1.54 -11.33
N ILE A 70 9.38 -2.86 -11.21
CA ILE A 70 10.54 -3.48 -10.55
C ILE A 70 11.85 -3.01 -11.19
N ARG A 71 11.90 -2.96 -12.52
CA ARG A 71 13.09 -2.49 -13.25
C ARG A 71 13.45 -1.05 -12.95
N ALA A 72 12.48 -0.19 -12.60
CA ALA A 72 12.71 1.21 -12.27
C ALA A 72 13.18 1.43 -10.82
N LEU A 73 12.98 0.49 -9.90
CA LEU A 73 13.30 0.66 -8.48
C LEU A 73 14.76 1.07 -8.21
N PRO A 74 15.80 0.48 -8.85
CA PRO A 74 17.19 0.88 -8.59
C PRO A 74 17.47 2.32 -8.99
N GLU A 75 16.89 2.81 -10.08
CA GLU A 75 17.03 4.20 -10.50
C GLU A 75 16.37 5.15 -9.49
N TRP A 76 15.16 4.85 -9.06
CA TRP A 76 14.44 5.66 -8.06
C TRP A 76 15.17 5.67 -6.72
N TYR A 77 15.73 4.54 -6.30
CA TYR A 77 16.57 4.47 -5.11
C TYR A 77 17.78 5.39 -5.22
N ALA A 78 18.46 5.43 -6.37
CA ALA A 78 19.59 6.29 -6.63
C ALA A 78 19.23 7.79 -6.55
N TYR A 79 17.99 8.15 -6.91
CA TYR A 79 17.45 9.51 -6.72
C TYR A 79 16.98 9.81 -5.29
N GLY A 80 17.16 8.89 -4.34
CA GLY A 80 16.86 9.11 -2.93
C GLY A 80 15.52 8.57 -2.46
N LEU A 81 14.75 7.87 -3.30
CA LEU A 81 13.52 7.23 -2.86
C LEU A 81 13.87 6.06 -1.92
N ARG A 82 13.21 5.97 -0.78
CA ARG A 82 13.43 4.89 0.20
C ARG A 82 12.18 4.05 0.43
N ALA A 83 11.02 4.50 -0.08
CA ALA A 83 9.79 3.73 -0.03
C ALA A 83 8.94 3.94 -1.28
N ILE A 84 8.06 2.98 -1.56
CA ILE A 84 6.98 3.09 -2.54
C ILE A 84 5.68 2.63 -1.93
N THR A 85 4.56 3.25 -2.32
CA THR A 85 3.22 2.79 -1.93
C THR A 85 2.59 2.01 -3.07
N ILE A 86 2.19 0.78 -2.81
CA ILE A 86 1.52 -0.13 -3.75
C ILE A 86 0.16 -0.53 -3.16
N GLY A 87 -0.92 -0.36 -3.92
CA GLY A 87 -2.26 -0.74 -3.48
C GLY A 87 -2.65 -2.15 -3.93
N PHE A 88 -3.26 -2.93 -3.05
CA PHE A 88 -4.03 -4.11 -3.46
C PHE A 88 -5.27 -3.67 -4.25
N GLN A 89 -6.08 -2.79 -3.67
CA GLN A 89 -7.06 -2.05 -4.44
C GLN A 89 -6.39 -0.85 -5.08
N GLY A 90 -6.36 -0.79 -6.40
CA GLY A 90 -5.85 0.33 -7.15
C GLY A 90 -6.92 0.86 -8.08
N GLY A 91 -6.95 2.15 -8.32
CA GLY A 91 -7.72 2.70 -9.42
C GLY A 91 -7.00 2.38 -10.74
N GLY A 92 -7.72 2.25 -11.82
CA GLY A 92 -7.14 2.35 -13.16
C GLY A 92 -6.48 3.73 -13.36
N PRO A 93 -6.05 4.08 -14.57
CA PRO A 93 -5.47 5.40 -14.85
C PRO A 93 -6.48 6.51 -14.52
N CYS A 94 -6.49 6.98 -13.28
CA CYS A 94 -7.55 7.80 -12.69
C CYS A 94 -7.82 9.12 -13.44
N PHE A 95 -6.84 9.67 -14.12
CA PHE A 95 -7.00 10.91 -14.89
C PHE A 95 -7.47 10.68 -16.34
N THR A 96 -7.61 9.44 -16.76
CA THR A 96 -7.89 9.10 -18.16
C THR A 96 -9.17 8.27 -18.32
N MET A 97 -9.68 7.71 -17.23
CA MET A 97 -10.89 6.90 -17.18
C MET A 97 -11.58 7.11 -15.83
N ASN A 98 -12.88 6.89 -15.80
CA ASN A 98 -13.62 6.89 -14.54
C ASN A 98 -13.28 5.61 -13.75
N SER A 99 -12.38 5.71 -12.78
CA SER A 99 -11.97 4.62 -11.90
C SER A 99 -13.12 4.01 -11.08
N MET A 100 -14.26 4.70 -10.98
CA MET A 100 -15.47 4.19 -10.32
C MET A 100 -16.14 3.04 -11.09
N THR A 101 -15.86 2.89 -12.37
CA THR A 101 -16.49 1.88 -13.22
C THR A 101 -15.67 0.61 -13.42
N ILE A 102 -14.40 0.65 -13.08
CA ILE A 102 -13.48 -0.48 -13.26
C ILE A 102 -13.51 -1.33 -11.99
N ASN A 103 -13.77 -2.63 -12.13
CA ASN A 103 -13.57 -3.57 -11.05
C ASN A 103 -12.15 -4.17 -11.13
N ASN A 104 -11.27 -3.69 -10.28
CA ASN A 104 -9.93 -4.24 -10.09
C ASN A 104 -9.66 -4.58 -8.62
N ASN A 105 -10.72 -4.90 -7.91
CA ASN A 105 -10.64 -5.36 -6.53
C ASN A 105 -10.13 -6.82 -6.48
N PRO A 106 -9.00 -7.09 -5.81
CA PRO A 106 -8.46 -8.44 -5.73
C PRO A 106 -9.10 -9.29 -4.62
N TYR A 107 -9.86 -8.67 -3.71
CA TYR A 107 -10.47 -9.38 -2.60
C TYR A 107 -11.74 -10.11 -3.04
N SER A 108 -11.98 -11.30 -2.48
CA SER A 108 -13.31 -11.91 -2.54
C SER A 108 -14.36 -10.99 -1.89
N PRO A 109 -15.63 -11.06 -2.28
CA PRO A 109 -16.68 -10.19 -1.73
C PRO A 109 -16.82 -10.26 -0.20
N ASP A 110 -16.40 -11.36 0.44
CA ASP A 110 -16.39 -11.53 1.89
C ASP A 110 -15.03 -11.22 2.55
N GLY A 111 -14.05 -10.77 1.78
CA GLY A 111 -12.72 -10.37 2.26
C GLY A 111 -11.78 -11.52 2.67
N ARG A 112 -12.20 -12.79 2.52
CA ARG A 112 -11.45 -13.93 3.07
C ARG A 112 -10.36 -14.46 2.17
N SER A 113 -10.26 -13.98 0.94
CA SER A 113 -9.20 -14.34 0.02
C SER A 113 -8.79 -13.16 -0.85
N ILE A 114 -7.57 -13.23 -1.35
CA ILE A 114 -7.00 -12.29 -2.32
C ILE A 114 -6.64 -13.10 -3.56
N ASP A 115 -6.88 -12.53 -4.73
CA ASP A 115 -6.50 -13.14 -6.01
C ASP A 115 -5.01 -13.51 -6.00
N PRO A 116 -4.67 -14.79 -6.27
CA PRO A 116 -3.29 -15.25 -6.26
C PRO A 116 -2.36 -14.51 -7.22
N ALA A 117 -2.86 -14.01 -8.35
CA ALA A 117 -2.05 -13.23 -9.29
C ALA A 117 -1.64 -11.88 -8.69
N TYR A 118 -2.56 -11.21 -7.98
CA TYR A 118 -2.23 -9.99 -7.23
C TYR A 118 -1.22 -10.25 -6.11
N LEU A 119 -1.39 -11.34 -5.34
CA LEU A 119 -0.44 -11.74 -4.30
C LEU A 119 0.96 -11.99 -4.87
N ASN A 120 1.04 -12.67 -6.02
CA ASN A 120 2.31 -12.96 -6.67
C ASN A 120 3.01 -11.68 -7.15
N ARG A 121 2.29 -10.76 -7.78
CA ARG A 121 2.83 -9.46 -8.23
C ARG A 121 3.29 -8.61 -7.04
N MET A 122 2.48 -8.53 -5.97
CA MET A 122 2.86 -7.82 -4.75
C MET A 122 4.14 -8.39 -4.13
N LYS A 123 4.23 -9.73 -4.05
CA LYS A 123 5.42 -10.40 -3.54
C LYS A 123 6.67 -10.06 -4.36
N LYS A 124 6.59 -10.12 -5.69
CA LYS A 124 7.71 -9.77 -6.58
C LYS A 124 8.22 -8.34 -6.31
N ILE A 125 7.31 -7.38 -6.11
CA ILE A 125 7.68 -5.99 -5.82
C ILE A 125 8.35 -5.88 -4.44
N ILE A 126 7.77 -6.50 -3.41
CA ILE A 126 8.34 -6.44 -2.04
C ILE A 126 9.73 -7.09 -2.02
N ASP A 127 9.89 -8.25 -2.66
CA ASP A 127 11.18 -8.95 -2.74
C ASP A 127 12.23 -8.08 -3.47
N ALA A 128 11.88 -7.47 -4.60
CA ALA A 128 12.80 -6.61 -5.34
C ALA A 128 13.18 -5.34 -4.56
N ALA A 129 12.23 -4.76 -3.82
CA ALA A 129 12.50 -3.64 -2.93
C ALA A 129 13.42 -4.04 -1.77
N ASP A 130 13.22 -5.25 -1.19
CA ASP A 130 14.07 -5.81 -0.14
C ASP A 130 15.54 -5.94 -0.56
N GLU A 131 15.79 -6.35 -1.80
CA GLU A 131 17.16 -6.53 -2.32
C GLU A 131 17.98 -5.24 -2.37
N ILE A 132 17.32 -4.09 -2.53
CA ILE A 132 17.98 -2.79 -2.69
C ILE A 132 17.84 -1.86 -1.48
N GLY A 133 17.24 -2.31 -0.39
CA GLY A 133 17.08 -1.50 0.82
C GLY A 133 15.88 -0.54 0.81
N MET A 134 14.83 -0.87 0.04
CA MET A 134 13.59 -0.09 0.00
C MET A 134 12.47 -0.72 0.82
N VAL A 135 11.58 0.14 1.29
CA VAL A 135 10.33 -0.20 2.00
C VAL A 135 9.16 -0.18 1.03
N VAL A 136 8.22 -1.10 1.22
CA VAL A 136 6.93 -1.08 0.51
C VAL A 136 5.82 -0.76 1.49
N ILE A 137 5.09 0.33 1.23
CA ILE A 137 3.85 0.66 1.93
C ILE A 137 2.74 -0.05 1.18
N VAL A 138 2.22 -1.12 1.77
CA VAL A 138 1.13 -1.93 1.19
C VAL A 138 -0.20 -1.31 1.58
N SER A 139 -0.87 -0.67 0.63
CA SER A 139 -2.18 -0.05 0.82
C SER A 139 -3.29 -1.07 0.56
N CYS A 140 -4.17 -1.29 1.55
CA CYS A 140 -5.22 -2.29 1.46
C CYS A 140 -6.39 -1.80 0.61
N PHE A 141 -6.97 -0.64 0.98
CA PHE A 141 -8.23 -0.18 0.40
C PHE A 141 -8.09 1.13 -0.39
N TYR A 142 -8.89 1.20 -1.45
CA TYR A 142 -9.04 2.39 -2.29
C TYR A 142 -10.53 2.71 -2.44
N GLY A 143 -10.94 3.94 -2.16
CA GLY A 143 -12.34 4.34 -2.03
C GLY A 143 -13.27 3.81 -3.11
N PRO A 144 -13.01 4.07 -4.42
CA PRO A 144 -13.86 3.57 -5.50
C PRO A 144 -13.98 2.04 -5.60
N GLN A 145 -13.00 1.29 -5.05
CA GLN A 145 -12.96 -0.17 -5.13
C GLN A 145 -13.53 -0.85 -3.89
N SER A 146 -13.61 -0.14 -2.76
CA SER A 146 -14.10 -0.69 -1.49
C SER A 146 -15.52 -1.26 -1.61
N ARG A 147 -16.37 -0.69 -2.47
CA ARG A 147 -17.76 -1.12 -2.73
C ARG A 147 -17.90 -2.58 -3.18
N PHE A 148 -16.82 -3.22 -3.65
CA PHE A 148 -16.84 -4.63 -4.06
C PHE A 148 -16.73 -5.60 -2.88
N LEU A 149 -16.45 -5.10 -1.69
CA LEU A 149 -16.63 -5.83 -0.44
C LEU A 149 -18.09 -5.69 0.01
N LYS A 150 -18.67 -6.76 0.52
CA LYS A 150 -20.13 -6.81 0.76
C LYS A 150 -20.62 -6.01 1.96
N ASP A 151 -19.76 -5.84 2.99
CA ASP A 151 -20.10 -5.19 4.26
C ASP A 151 -18.83 -4.85 5.08
N ASP A 152 -18.98 -4.18 6.22
CA ASP A 152 -17.89 -3.83 7.13
C ASP A 152 -17.16 -5.06 7.67
N ARG A 153 -17.86 -6.18 7.87
CA ARG A 153 -17.24 -7.44 8.26
C ARG A 153 -16.29 -7.96 7.19
N ALA A 154 -16.65 -7.83 5.92
CA ALA A 154 -15.79 -8.21 4.81
C ALA A 154 -14.53 -7.32 4.75
N VAL A 155 -14.64 -6.04 5.10
CA VAL A 155 -13.49 -5.13 5.24
C VAL A 155 -12.56 -5.61 6.36
N MET A 156 -13.09 -5.98 7.53
CA MET A 156 -12.31 -6.53 8.63
C MET A 156 -11.61 -7.84 8.23
N GLU A 157 -12.30 -8.74 7.54
CA GLU A 157 -11.72 -9.99 7.05
C GLU A 157 -10.63 -9.74 5.99
N ALA A 158 -10.82 -8.78 5.07
CA ALA A 158 -9.81 -8.42 4.08
C ALA A 158 -8.55 -7.83 4.74
N THR A 159 -8.71 -7.02 5.80
CA THR A 159 -7.60 -6.51 6.61
C THR A 159 -6.82 -7.66 7.26
N LYS A 160 -7.52 -8.62 7.89
CA LYS A 160 -6.89 -9.82 8.48
C LYS A 160 -6.17 -10.64 7.42
N THR A 161 -6.83 -10.89 6.29
CA THR A 161 -6.27 -11.69 5.19
C THR A 161 -4.97 -11.08 4.67
N THR A 162 -4.94 -9.75 4.47
CA THR A 162 -3.74 -9.03 4.05
C THR A 162 -2.63 -9.12 5.10
N ALA A 163 -2.94 -8.82 6.36
CA ALA A 163 -1.96 -8.81 7.45
C ALA A 163 -1.35 -10.20 7.69
N ASN A 164 -2.19 -11.24 7.70
CA ASN A 164 -1.75 -12.64 7.83
C ASN A 164 -0.84 -13.06 6.67
N TRP A 165 -1.21 -12.71 5.44
CA TRP A 165 -0.38 -13.04 4.28
C TRP A 165 1.00 -12.37 4.37
N LEU A 166 1.06 -11.07 4.72
CA LEU A 166 2.32 -10.35 4.89
C LEU A 166 3.21 -10.99 5.96
N ARG A 167 2.63 -11.35 7.11
CA ARG A 167 3.32 -12.06 8.19
C ARG A 167 3.88 -13.41 7.72
N ASP A 168 3.06 -14.20 7.04
CA ASP A 168 3.40 -15.55 6.62
C ASP A 168 4.51 -15.56 5.56
N GLN A 169 4.63 -14.48 4.76
CA GLN A 169 5.79 -14.23 3.87
C GLN A 169 7.04 -13.79 4.63
N LYS A 170 6.94 -13.41 5.92
CA LYS A 170 8.05 -12.96 6.78
C LYS A 170 8.75 -11.71 6.25
N PHE A 171 8.00 -10.80 5.64
CA PHE A 171 8.52 -9.51 5.21
C PHE A 171 8.94 -8.64 6.40
N THR A 172 10.02 -7.87 6.25
CA THR A 172 10.55 -6.96 7.26
C THR A 172 10.73 -5.54 6.75
N ASN A 173 10.39 -5.31 5.48
CA ASN A 173 10.48 -4.03 4.78
C ASN A 173 9.09 -3.51 4.37
N VAL A 174 8.07 -3.78 5.18
CA VAL A 174 6.68 -3.43 4.86
C VAL A 174 6.09 -2.53 5.94
N ILE A 175 5.32 -1.53 5.50
CA ILE A 175 4.33 -0.78 6.29
C ILE A 175 2.95 -1.11 5.72
N ILE A 176 1.95 -1.29 6.56
CA ILE A 176 0.57 -1.49 6.12
C ILE A 176 -0.15 -0.14 6.14
N GLU A 177 -0.71 0.29 5.02
CA GLU A 177 -1.66 1.40 4.95
C GLU A 177 -3.08 0.83 4.85
N ILE A 178 -3.93 1.12 5.83
CA ILE A 178 -5.30 0.61 5.84
C ILE A 178 -6.06 1.14 4.62
N ALA A 179 -6.11 2.44 4.44
CA ALA A 179 -6.86 3.06 3.35
C ALA A 179 -6.13 4.29 2.82
N ASN A 180 -6.24 4.49 1.51
CA ASN A 180 -5.81 5.74 0.90
C ASN A 180 -6.93 6.78 1.04
N GLU A 181 -6.63 7.90 1.74
CA GLU A 181 -7.57 9.02 1.89
C GLU A 181 -8.92 8.56 2.45
N HIS A 182 -8.93 7.95 3.66
CA HIS A 182 -10.10 7.30 4.26
C HIS A 182 -11.33 8.21 4.35
N ASP A 183 -11.14 9.54 4.36
CA ASP A 183 -12.16 10.58 4.55
C ASP A 183 -12.88 11.00 3.26
N ILE A 184 -12.66 10.30 2.14
CA ILE A 184 -13.36 10.60 0.88
C ILE A 184 -14.74 9.92 0.79
N GLU A 185 -15.65 10.58 0.06
CA GLU A 185 -17.04 10.16 -0.15
C GLU A 185 -17.23 8.66 -0.50
N PRO A 186 -16.44 8.06 -1.43
CA PRO A 186 -16.63 6.66 -1.81
C PRO A 186 -16.55 5.66 -0.66
N TYR A 187 -15.88 5.98 0.43
CA TYR A 187 -15.79 5.09 1.60
C TYR A 187 -17.05 5.06 2.47
N LYS A 188 -17.99 5.98 2.28
CA LYS A 188 -19.25 6.00 3.06
C LYS A 188 -20.09 4.73 2.92
N VAL A 189 -19.83 3.92 1.89
CA VAL A 189 -20.48 2.60 1.74
C VAL A 189 -20.06 1.62 2.84
N HIS A 190 -18.92 1.88 3.50
CA HIS A 190 -18.38 1.12 4.62
C HIS A 190 -18.05 2.06 5.78
N PRO A 191 -18.96 2.25 6.74
CA PRO A 191 -18.72 3.11 7.91
C PRO A 191 -17.39 2.85 8.63
N ILE A 192 -16.94 1.61 8.66
CA ILE A 192 -15.65 1.23 9.28
C ILE A 192 -14.42 1.81 8.54
N LEU A 193 -14.54 2.11 7.25
CA LEU A 193 -13.47 2.75 6.46
C LEU A 193 -13.55 4.27 6.48
N PHE A 194 -14.74 4.83 6.76
CA PHE A 194 -14.97 6.26 6.70
C PHE A 194 -14.83 6.95 8.08
N ASN A 195 -15.22 6.25 9.15
CA ASN A 195 -15.18 6.80 10.50
C ASN A 195 -13.83 6.53 11.15
N ASP A 196 -13.30 7.53 11.87
CA ASP A 196 -12.00 7.43 12.56
C ASP A 196 -11.92 6.24 13.51
N SER A 197 -12.98 5.98 14.30
CA SER A 197 -13.03 4.82 15.19
C SER A 197 -12.93 3.48 14.46
N GLY A 198 -13.50 3.39 13.26
CA GLY A 198 -13.38 2.20 12.42
C GLY A 198 -11.97 2.04 11.86
N ILE A 199 -11.33 3.14 11.44
CA ILE A 199 -9.91 3.12 11.01
C ILE A 199 -9.01 2.67 12.16
N VAL A 200 -9.22 3.18 13.38
CA VAL A 200 -8.46 2.76 14.57
C VAL A 200 -8.63 1.26 14.81
N GLU A 201 -9.85 0.72 14.73
CA GLU A 201 -10.11 -0.71 14.86
C GLU A 201 -9.36 -1.52 13.78
N LEU A 202 -9.36 -1.07 12.53
CA LEU A 202 -8.66 -1.74 11.43
C LEU A 202 -7.13 -1.69 11.60
N ILE A 203 -6.57 -0.58 12.13
CA ILE A 203 -5.14 -0.47 12.47
C ILE A 203 -4.78 -1.51 13.53
N GLU A 204 -5.58 -1.63 14.59
CA GLU A 204 -5.35 -2.61 15.66
C GLU A 204 -5.43 -4.06 15.15
N ILE A 205 -6.42 -4.35 14.30
CA ILE A 205 -6.55 -5.66 13.64
C ILE A 205 -5.29 -5.95 12.82
N ALA A 206 -4.88 -5.03 11.94
CA ALA A 206 -3.74 -5.22 11.07
C ALA A 206 -2.44 -5.42 11.86
N ARG A 207 -2.21 -4.62 12.91
CA ARG A 207 -1.04 -4.73 13.78
C ARG A 207 -0.99 -6.09 14.48
N ARG A 208 -2.11 -6.53 15.04
CA ARG A 208 -2.20 -7.83 15.73
C ARG A 208 -1.96 -8.98 14.78
N GLU A 209 -2.65 -9.02 13.66
CA GLU A 209 -2.60 -10.13 12.70
C GLU A 209 -1.28 -10.19 11.93
N SER A 210 -0.63 -9.05 11.69
CA SER A 210 0.69 -9.00 11.05
C SER A 210 1.85 -9.39 11.97
N GLY A 211 1.60 -9.54 13.28
CA GLY A 211 2.64 -9.79 14.27
C GLY A 211 3.47 -8.55 14.62
N GLY A 212 2.87 -7.35 14.51
CA GLY A 212 3.47 -6.09 14.92
C GLY A 212 4.18 -5.33 13.79
N MET A 213 3.83 -5.55 12.53
CA MET A 213 4.29 -4.67 11.45
C MET A 213 3.76 -3.25 11.68
N PRO A 214 4.49 -2.21 11.25
CA PRO A 214 3.99 -0.84 11.28
C PRO A 214 2.70 -0.68 10.46
N VAL A 215 1.73 0.03 11.02
CA VAL A 215 0.42 0.27 10.41
C VAL A 215 0.04 1.73 10.53
N GLY A 216 -0.54 2.27 9.47
CA GLY A 216 -1.09 3.62 9.45
C GLY A 216 -2.23 3.75 8.44
N CYS A 217 -2.69 4.98 8.26
CA CYS A 217 -3.71 5.36 7.30
C CYS A 217 -3.40 6.74 6.74
N SER A 218 -3.89 7.06 5.54
CA SER A 218 -3.82 8.42 5.01
C SER A 218 -5.19 9.08 4.94
N SER A 219 -5.20 10.43 4.98
CA SER A 219 -6.36 11.28 4.74
C SER A 219 -6.08 12.25 3.60
N THR A 220 -7.12 12.98 3.17
CA THR A 220 -6.98 14.05 2.16
C THR A 220 -6.15 15.25 2.64
N GLY A 221 -5.73 15.26 3.91
CA GLY A 221 -4.91 16.31 4.51
C GLY A 221 -5.71 17.50 5.06
N ALA A 222 -7.05 17.44 5.01
CA ALA A 222 -7.88 18.53 5.52
C ALA A 222 -7.93 18.56 7.06
N TYR A 223 -8.03 17.39 7.71
CA TYR A 223 -8.05 17.26 9.17
C TYR A 223 -7.55 15.90 9.61
N PHE A 224 -6.59 15.87 10.55
CA PHE A 224 -6.29 14.68 11.34
C PHE A 224 -6.97 14.82 12.68
N LEU A 225 -7.96 13.99 12.98
CA LEU A 225 -8.39 13.82 14.37
C LEU A 225 -7.31 13.03 15.13
N PRO A 226 -7.10 13.31 16.43
CA PRO A 226 -5.97 12.77 17.20
C PRO A 226 -5.92 11.23 17.27
N ASP A 227 -7.07 10.58 17.13
CA ASP A 227 -7.19 9.14 17.38
C ASP A 227 -6.43 8.29 16.34
N ILE A 228 -6.49 8.65 15.05
CA ILE A 228 -5.77 7.91 14.00
C ILE A 228 -4.24 8.07 14.14
N PRO A 229 -3.67 9.29 14.26
CA PRO A 229 -2.24 9.44 14.51
C PRO A 229 -1.76 8.74 15.79
N ASN A 230 -2.56 8.73 16.85
CA ASN A 230 -2.22 8.05 18.10
C ASN A 230 -2.27 6.53 17.99
N ALA A 231 -3.12 5.98 17.10
CA ALA A 231 -3.21 4.55 16.83
C ALA A 231 -2.17 4.07 15.80
N SER A 232 -1.65 4.96 14.95
CA SER A 232 -0.65 4.67 13.92
C SER A 232 0.77 4.55 14.49
N ASP A 233 1.67 3.90 13.74
CA ASP A 233 3.11 3.81 14.05
C ASP A 233 3.92 4.90 13.38
#